data_f66b3e8b2daab78176fce8c49d185fb3
#
_entry.id   f66b3e8b2daab78176fce8c49d185fb3
#
_cell.length_a   1.000
_cell.length_b   1.000
_cell.length_c   1.000
_cell.angle_alpha   90.00
_cell.angle_beta   90.00
_cell.angle_gamma   90.00
#
_symmetry.space_group_name_H-M   'P 1'
#
loop_
_entity.id
_entity.type
_entity.pdbx_description
1 polymer ?
#
loop_
_entity_poly.entity_id
_entity_poly.type
_entity_poly.pdbx_seq_one_letter_code
_entity_poly.pdbx_strand_id
1 'polypeptide(L)'
;MKRLSLAIIFACCTLVMAAQDAIRVNHQGAKPTFSDFITAYLAPTYGEDGECDTEYMNGIRDAWERHRKGLKLDEGDTFTLDAKNGFAVYEYKYSEGACEFMTRIEMCLWNEADGKHKLFAYNHMFYRDGLYYPGQYDGLTFMRYDNATRSMKYHPDKGVEAVYEEKSPSVECSFALPRSGKDIIVVFWDENGKKTEKILKWNGHGFSY
;
A
#
# COMPACT_ATOMS: atom_id res chain seq x y z
N MET A 1 -14.35 33.93 -14.02
CA MET A 1 -13.78 33.86 -12.67
C MET A 1 -14.03 32.53 -11.92
N LYS A 2 -14.38 31.40 -12.61
CA LYS A 2 -14.64 30.08 -11.96
C LYS A 2 -13.53 29.03 -12.14
N ARG A 3 -12.44 29.37 -12.84
CA ARG A 3 -11.34 28.41 -13.11
C ARG A 3 -10.13 28.53 -12.15
N LEU A 4 -10.06 29.59 -11.34
CA LEU A 4 -8.96 29.78 -10.40
C LEU A 4 -9.12 28.99 -9.09
N SER A 5 -10.35 28.67 -8.68
CA SER A 5 -10.61 27.98 -7.40
C SER A 5 -10.27 26.49 -7.42
N LEU A 6 -10.31 25.84 -8.60
CA LEU A 6 -10.02 24.39 -8.71
C LEU A 6 -8.52 24.10 -8.65
N ALA A 7 -7.68 25.00 -9.17
CA ALA A 7 -6.23 24.85 -9.15
C ALA A 7 -5.64 25.00 -7.72
N ILE A 8 -6.27 25.81 -6.88
CA ILE A 8 -5.80 26.03 -5.50
C ILE A 8 -6.11 24.82 -4.61
N ILE A 9 -7.23 24.12 -4.82
CA ILE A 9 -7.60 22.94 -4.05
C ILE A 9 -6.65 21.78 -4.39
N PHE A 10 -6.27 21.61 -5.65
CA PHE A 10 -5.31 20.58 -6.07
C PHE A 10 -3.89 20.83 -5.54
N ALA A 11 -3.46 22.11 -5.50
CA ALA A 11 -2.16 22.48 -4.96
C ALA A 11 -2.08 22.31 -3.43
N CYS A 12 -3.18 22.50 -2.67
CA CYS A 12 -3.21 22.24 -1.23
C CYS A 12 -3.12 20.73 -0.91
N CYS A 13 -3.79 19.86 -1.66
CA CYS A 13 -3.70 18.41 -1.43
C CYS A 13 -2.30 17.85 -1.71
N THR A 14 -1.58 18.40 -2.70
CA THR A 14 -0.19 17.97 -2.99
C THR A 14 0.83 18.51 -1.96
N LEU A 15 0.56 19.64 -1.31
CA LEU A 15 1.46 20.19 -0.28
C LEU A 15 1.35 19.45 1.07
N VAL A 16 0.19 18.89 1.39
CA VAL A 16 0.02 18.09 2.62
C VAL A 16 0.72 16.73 2.51
N MET A 17 0.80 16.13 1.33
CA MET A 17 1.57 14.89 1.11
C MET A 17 3.10 15.07 1.15
N ALA A 18 3.62 16.28 0.96
CA ALA A 18 5.06 16.55 0.96
C ALA A 18 5.70 16.59 2.36
N ALA A 19 4.91 16.54 3.41
CA ALA A 19 5.36 16.63 4.80
C ALA A 19 5.26 15.31 5.57
N GLN A 20 5.09 14.16 4.90
CA GLN A 20 5.23 12.89 5.60
C GLN A 20 6.67 12.74 6.08
N ASP A 21 6.85 12.79 7.40
CA ASP A 21 8.13 12.58 8.04
C ASP A 21 8.74 11.24 7.64
N ALA A 22 10.07 11.22 7.53
CA ALA A 22 10.79 10.02 7.18
C ALA A 22 10.57 8.93 8.23
N ILE A 23 10.04 7.79 7.83
CA ILE A 23 9.84 6.62 8.70
C ILE A 23 11.19 5.92 8.89
N ARG A 24 11.68 5.87 10.13
CA ARG A 24 12.92 5.17 10.45
C ARG A 24 12.69 3.67 10.50
N VAL A 25 13.50 2.90 9.76
CA VAL A 25 13.49 1.44 9.79
C VAL A 25 14.56 0.96 10.78
N ASN A 26 14.15 0.57 11.98
CA ASN A 26 15.04 0.02 13.00
C ASN A 26 15.26 -1.47 12.74
N HIS A 27 16.51 -1.92 12.75
CA HIS A 27 16.89 -3.33 12.59
C HIS A 27 18.14 -3.66 13.40
N GLN A 28 18.28 -4.91 13.84
CA GLN A 28 19.41 -5.38 14.63
C GLN A 28 20.55 -5.97 13.77
N GLY A 29 20.24 -6.49 12.58
CA GLY A 29 21.21 -7.11 11.67
C GLY A 29 22.00 -6.09 10.83
N ALA A 30 22.89 -6.59 9.98
CA ALA A 30 23.67 -5.75 9.04
C ALA A 30 22.77 -5.06 7.98
N LYS A 31 21.61 -5.65 7.67
CA LYS A 31 20.62 -5.13 6.72
C LYS A 31 19.23 -5.35 7.29
N PRO A 32 18.26 -4.44 6.98
CA PRO A 32 16.86 -4.63 7.38
C PRO A 32 16.25 -5.81 6.64
N THR A 33 15.44 -6.57 7.35
CA THR A 33 14.58 -7.63 6.83
C THR A 33 13.24 -7.05 6.35
N PHE A 34 12.47 -7.83 5.58
CA PHE A 34 11.14 -7.40 5.19
C PHE A 34 10.22 -7.14 6.40
N SER A 35 10.36 -7.93 7.46
CA SER A 35 9.63 -7.73 8.72
C SER A 35 9.93 -6.38 9.39
N ASP A 36 11.18 -5.88 9.28
CA ASP A 36 11.53 -4.56 9.81
C ASP A 36 10.81 -3.43 9.07
N PHE A 37 10.63 -3.57 7.74
CA PHE A 37 9.85 -2.60 6.94
C PHE A 37 8.38 -2.62 7.32
N ILE A 38 7.76 -3.79 7.44
CA ILE A 38 6.36 -3.93 7.88
C ILE A 38 6.19 -3.28 9.25
N THR A 39 7.06 -3.62 10.21
CA THR A 39 7.00 -3.08 11.57
C THR A 39 7.13 -1.55 11.59
N ALA A 40 8.05 -1.00 10.80
CA ALA A 40 8.25 0.44 10.72
C ALA A 40 7.05 1.15 10.09
N TYR A 41 6.50 0.60 8.99
CA TYR A 41 5.36 1.21 8.28
C TYR A 41 4.07 1.17 9.10
N LEU A 42 3.83 0.07 9.81
CA LEU A 42 2.64 -0.11 10.65
C LEU A 42 2.76 0.55 12.04
N ALA A 43 3.90 1.15 12.37
CA ALA A 43 4.03 1.87 13.64
C ALA A 43 2.98 3.01 13.73
N PRO A 44 2.33 3.20 14.89
CA PRO A 44 1.38 4.28 15.03
C PRO A 44 2.06 5.63 14.88
N THR A 45 1.43 6.54 14.17
CA THR A 45 1.80 7.95 14.08
C THR A 45 0.76 8.77 14.82
N TYR A 46 1.20 9.86 15.45
CA TYR A 46 0.35 10.72 16.28
C TYR A 46 0.47 12.16 15.79
N GLY A 47 -0.67 12.82 15.61
CA GLY A 47 -0.76 14.24 15.31
C GLY A 47 -0.31 15.14 16.47
N GLU A 48 -0.28 16.45 16.24
CA GLU A 48 0.06 17.44 17.28
C GLU A 48 -0.94 17.46 18.45
N ASP A 49 -2.18 17.02 18.20
CA ASP A 49 -3.24 16.84 19.20
C ASP A 49 -3.07 15.57 20.06
N GLY A 50 -2.13 14.70 19.70
CA GLY A 50 -1.88 13.42 20.36
C GLY A 50 -2.83 12.30 19.92
N GLU A 51 -3.70 12.52 18.93
CA GLU A 51 -4.54 11.50 18.34
C GLU A 51 -3.72 10.62 17.34
N CYS A 52 -4.16 9.37 17.17
CA CYS A 52 -3.49 8.43 16.29
C CYS A 52 -3.92 8.63 14.83
N ASP A 53 -3.07 9.26 14.02
CA ASP A 53 -3.34 9.52 12.58
C ASP A 53 -3.53 8.25 11.74
N THR A 54 -3.08 7.11 12.25
CA THR A 54 -3.13 5.81 11.55
C THR A 54 -4.04 4.80 12.23
N GLU A 55 -5.11 5.27 12.89
CA GLU A 55 -6.08 4.41 13.57
C GLU A 55 -6.73 3.41 12.63
N TYR A 56 -6.99 3.77 11.38
CA TYR A 56 -7.52 2.88 10.34
C TYR A 56 -6.63 1.66 10.05
N MET A 57 -5.38 1.67 10.51
CA MET A 57 -4.43 0.55 10.38
C MET A 57 -4.44 -0.38 11.61
N ASN A 58 -5.30 -0.16 12.62
CA ASN A 58 -5.28 -0.94 13.86
C ASN A 58 -5.47 -2.44 13.64
N GLY A 59 -6.37 -2.85 12.76
CA GLY A 59 -6.61 -4.28 12.46
C GLY A 59 -5.37 -4.98 11.93
N ILE A 60 -4.74 -4.46 10.87
CA ILE A 60 -3.51 -5.07 10.33
C ILE A 60 -2.35 -4.98 11.32
N ARG A 61 -2.27 -3.91 12.12
CA ARG A 61 -1.22 -3.75 13.15
C ARG A 61 -1.32 -4.83 14.21
N ASP A 62 -2.52 -5.10 14.73
CA ASP A 62 -2.75 -6.18 15.69
C ASP A 62 -2.48 -7.56 15.08
N ALA A 63 -2.98 -7.82 13.88
CA ALA A 63 -2.72 -9.06 13.16
C ALA A 63 -1.21 -9.29 12.94
N TRP A 64 -0.45 -8.23 12.58
CA TRP A 64 1.01 -8.29 12.45
C TRP A 64 1.69 -8.63 13.78
N GLU A 65 1.31 -7.95 14.86
CA GLU A 65 1.88 -8.21 16.19
C GLU A 65 1.58 -9.63 16.68
N ARG A 66 0.37 -10.14 16.48
CA ARG A 66 0.00 -11.52 16.80
C ARG A 66 0.78 -12.52 15.95
N HIS A 67 0.87 -12.28 14.63
CA HIS A 67 1.64 -13.13 13.71
C HIS A 67 3.12 -13.26 14.15
N ARG A 68 3.78 -12.14 14.46
CA ARG A 68 5.17 -12.12 14.93
C ARG A 68 5.40 -12.93 16.22
N LYS A 69 4.40 -12.93 17.11
CA LYS A 69 4.44 -13.63 18.39
C LYS A 69 3.97 -15.09 18.28
N GLY A 70 3.57 -15.56 17.11
CA GLY A 70 3.00 -16.89 16.89
C GLY A 70 1.66 -17.09 17.61
N LEU A 71 0.91 -16.01 17.84
CA LEU A 71 -0.40 -16.03 18.47
C LEU A 71 -1.48 -16.27 17.40
N LYS A 72 -2.63 -16.80 17.85
CA LYS A 72 -3.80 -16.95 16.99
C LYS A 72 -4.33 -15.56 16.60
N LEU A 73 -4.65 -15.39 15.32
CA LEU A 73 -5.32 -14.20 14.80
C LEU A 73 -6.79 -14.19 15.25
N ASP A 74 -7.42 -13.03 15.19
CA ASP A 74 -8.84 -12.89 15.47
C ASP A 74 -9.68 -13.54 14.37
N GLU A 75 -10.96 -13.74 14.65
CA GLU A 75 -11.89 -14.34 13.69
C GLU A 75 -12.06 -13.42 12.47
N GLY A 76 -11.99 -14.00 11.28
CA GLY A 76 -12.03 -13.26 10.01
C GLY A 76 -10.67 -12.80 9.53
N ASP A 77 -9.65 -12.73 10.40
CA ASP A 77 -8.31 -12.33 10.05
C ASP A 77 -7.45 -13.46 9.48
N THR A 78 -6.70 -13.14 8.44
CA THR A 78 -5.59 -13.96 7.98
C THR A 78 -4.36 -13.10 7.73
N PHE A 79 -3.16 -13.62 8.01
CA PHE A 79 -1.89 -12.99 7.71
C PHE A 79 -0.90 -14.00 7.14
N THR A 80 -0.42 -13.74 5.94
CA THR A 80 0.60 -14.58 5.28
C THR A 80 1.85 -13.76 5.04
N LEU A 81 3.01 -14.27 5.49
CA LEU A 81 4.32 -13.67 5.27
C LEU A 81 5.18 -14.60 4.41
N ASP A 82 5.61 -14.11 3.27
CA ASP A 82 6.63 -14.72 2.41
C ASP A 82 7.91 -13.85 2.46
N ALA A 83 8.62 -13.94 3.59
CA ALA A 83 9.80 -13.11 3.84
C ALA A 83 10.92 -13.33 2.80
N LYS A 84 11.01 -14.52 2.20
CA LYS A 84 12.00 -14.85 1.16
C LYS A 84 11.77 -14.03 -0.11
N ASN A 85 10.52 -13.85 -0.49
CA ASN A 85 10.13 -13.11 -1.68
C ASN A 85 9.81 -11.63 -1.38
N GLY A 86 9.87 -11.21 -0.10
CA GLY A 86 9.54 -9.84 0.30
C GLY A 86 8.06 -9.51 0.07
N PHE A 87 7.16 -10.46 0.34
CA PHE A 87 5.72 -10.31 0.16
C PHE A 87 4.95 -10.66 1.42
N ALA A 88 3.93 -9.87 1.74
CA ALA A 88 2.96 -10.21 2.78
C ALA A 88 1.55 -9.83 2.33
N VAL A 89 0.57 -10.56 2.84
CA VAL A 89 -0.85 -10.25 2.65
C VAL A 89 -1.61 -10.44 3.95
N TYR A 90 -2.43 -9.46 4.25
CA TYR A 90 -3.43 -9.48 5.30
C TYR A 90 -4.82 -9.44 4.67
N GLU A 91 -5.73 -10.25 5.14
CA GLU A 91 -7.15 -10.19 4.79
C GLU A 91 -7.99 -10.21 6.06
N TYR A 92 -8.99 -9.36 6.10
CA TYR A 92 -10.07 -9.36 7.08
C TYR A 92 -11.39 -9.53 6.36
N LYS A 93 -12.17 -10.56 6.75
CA LYS A 93 -13.46 -10.89 6.15
C LYS A 93 -14.56 -10.82 7.21
N TYR A 94 -15.64 -10.16 6.86
CA TYR A 94 -16.83 -10.10 7.70
C TYR A 94 -18.09 -10.05 6.86
N SER A 95 -19.23 -10.38 7.49
CA SER A 95 -20.55 -10.32 6.86
C SER A 95 -21.43 -9.34 7.61
N GLU A 96 -22.18 -8.53 6.89
CA GLU A 96 -23.18 -7.63 7.44
C GLU A 96 -24.49 -7.77 6.63
N GLY A 97 -25.52 -8.30 7.27
CA GLY A 97 -26.75 -8.68 6.58
C GLY A 97 -26.52 -9.78 5.54
N ALA A 98 -26.85 -9.48 4.29
CA ALA A 98 -26.66 -10.38 3.15
C ALA A 98 -25.37 -10.10 2.35
N CYS A 99 -24.56 -9.14 2.77
CA CYS A 99 -23.34 -8.74 2.06
C CYS A 99 -22.10 -9.32 2.73
N GLU A 100 -21.13 -9.73 1.89
CA GLU A 100 -19.79 -10.13 2.32
C GLU A 100 -18.80 -9.00 2.03
N PHE A 101 -17.99 -8.67 3.04
CA PHE A 101 -16.96 -7.64 2.92
C PHE A 101 -15.59 -8.23 3.16
N MET A 102 -14.59 -7.71 2.44
CA MET A 102 -13.19 -8.09 2.62
C MET A 102 -12.29 -6.86 2.48
N THR A 103 -11.50 -6.61 3.52
CA THR A 103 -10.32 -5.76 3.41
C THR A 103 -9.14 -6.65 3.04
N ARG A 104 -8.39 -6.28 2.02
CA ARG A 104 -7.15 -6.95 1.62
C ARG A 104 -6.02 -5.94 1.53
N ILE A 105 -4.95 -6.22 2.26
CA ILE A 105 -3.74 -5.39 2.27
C ILE A 105 -2.58 -6.26 1.81
N GLU A 106 -1.89 -5.82 0.77
CA GLU A 106 -0.67 -6.43 0.26
C GLU A 106 0.53 -5.52 0.53
N MET A 107 1.65 -6.12 0.90
CA MET A 107 2.92 -5.42 1.07
C MET A 107 4.00 -6.13 0.28
N CYS A 108 4.87 -5.36 -0.37
CA CYS A 108 5.96 -5.91 -1.16
C CYS A 108 7.24 -5.07 -1.04
N LEU A 109 8.40 -5.71 -1.25
CA LEU A 109 9.70 -5.06 -1.16
C LEU A 109 10.56 -5.41 -2.37
N TRP A 110 10.98 -4.40 -3.12
CA TRP A 110 11.94 -4.52 -4.21
C TRP A 110 13.30 -3.98 -3.80
N ASN A 111 14.36 -4.64 -4.25
CA ASN A 111 15.70 -4.06 -4.21
C ASN A 111 15.92 -3.29 -5.50
N GLU A 112 16.28 -2.00 -5.38
CA GLU A 112 16.64 -1.20 -6.54
C GLU A 112 17.99 -1.63 -7.14
N ALA A 113 18.15 -1.39 -8.43
CA ALA A 113 19.35 -1.78 -9.18
C ALA A 113 20.64 -1.08 -8.72
N ASP A 114 20.50 0.06 -8.06
CA ASP A 114 21.64 0.82 -7.53
C ASP A 114 22.26 0.19 -6.25
N GLY A 115 21.60 -0.81 -5.67
CA GLY A 115 22.03 -1.50 -4.44
C GLY A 115 22.00 -0.63 -3.18
N LYS A 116 21.58 0.63 -3.29
CA LYS A 116 21.53 1.60 -2.17
C LYS A 116 20.13 1.81 -1.64
N HIS A 117 19.14 1.60 -2.49
CA HIS A 117 17.73 1.85 -2.16
C HIS A 117 16.89 0.59 -2.26
N LYS A 118 15.74 0.64 -1.60
CA LYS A 118 14.67 -0.35 -1.70
C LYS A 118 13.35 0.37 -1.85
N LEU A 119 12.43 -0.23 -2.60
CA LEU A 119 11.06 0.26 -2.73
C LEU A 119 10.14 -0.66 -1.92
N PHE A 120 9.47 -0.12 -0.92
CA PHE A 120 8.44 -0.80 -0.14
C PHE A 120 7.08 -0.31 -0.63
N ALA A 121 6.15 -1.23 -0.87
CA ALA A 121 4.78 -0.92 -1.22
C ALA A 121 3.80 -1.38 -0.16
N TYR A 122 2.78 -0.58 0.06
CA TYR A 122 1.59 -0.88 0.83
C TYR A 122 0.39 -0.63 -0.08
N ASN A 123 -0.45 -1.65 -0.28
CA ASN A 123 -1.59 -1.62 -1.17
C ASN A 123 -2.84 -2.06 -0.41
N HIS A 124 -3.75 -1.13 -0.18
CA HIS A 124 -5.02 -1.36 0.50
C HIS A 124 -6.15 -1.51 -0.52
N MET A 125 -6.98 -2.52 -0.35
CA MET A 125 -8.10 -2.82 -1.23
C MET A 125 -9.31 -3.25 -0.41
N PHE A 126 -10.48 -2.73 -0.76
CA PHE A 126 -11.74 -3.14 -0.16
C PHE A 126 -12.65 -3.78 -1.19
N TYR A 127 -13.32 -4.85 -0.81
CA TYR A 127 -14.23 -5.62 -1.66
C TYR A 127 -15.58 -5.80 -0.97
N ARG A 128 -16.62 -5.76 -1.77
CA ARG A 128 -17.98 -6.11 -1.38
C ARG A 128 -18.50 -7.16 -2.35
N ASP A 129 -19.01 -8.29 -1.82
CA ASP A 129 -19.53 -9.40 -2.61
C ASP A 129 -18.57 -9.87 -3.73
N GLY A 130 -17.27 -9.84 -3.44
CA GLY A 130 -16.21 -10.20 -4.38
C GLY A 130 -15.87 -9.16 -5.46
N LEU A 131 -16.56 -8.03 -5.50
CA LEU A 131 -16.27 -6.92 -6.38
C LEU A 131 -15.41 -5.87 -5.67
N TYR A 132 -14.45 -5.28 -6.39
CA TYR A 132 -13.66 -4.17 -5.87
C TYR A 132 -14.58 -2.96 -5.62
N TYR A 133 -14.53 -2.45 -4.42
CA TYR A 133 -15.37 -1.34 -3.96
C TYR A 133 -14.50 -0.31 -3.25
N PRO A 134 -13.86 0.61 -4.00
CA PRO A 134 -12.85 1.50 -3.45
C PRO A 134 -13.40 2.41 -2.36
N GLY A 135 -12.70 2.44 -1.24
CA GLY A 135 -12.95 3.30 -0.10
C GLY A 135 -11.94 4.44 0.02
N GLN A 136 -12.08 5.24 1.06
CA GLN A 136 -11.23 6.42 1.32
C GLN A 136 -9.73 6.08 1.46
N TYR A 137 -9.42 4.89 1.97
CA TYR A 137 -8.04 4.47 2.26
C TYR A 137 -7.45 3.52 1.21
N ASP A 138 -8.24 3.22 0.16
CA ASP A 138 -7.80 2.31 -0.89
C ASP A 138 -6.75 2.97 -1.79
N GLY A 139 -5.77 2.16 -2.17
CA GLY A 139 -4.75 2.58 -3.10
C GLY A 139 -3.38 1.96 -2.82
N LEU A 140 -2.49 2.22 -3.74
CA LEU A 140 -1.10 1.77 -3.73
C LEU A 140 -0.18 2.92 -3.35
N THR A 141 0.53 2.75 -2.25
CA THR A 141 1.51 3.71 -1.73
C THR A 141 2.91 3.10 -1.80
N PHE A 142 3.87 3.87 -2.27
CA PHE A 142 5.27 3.50 -2.24
C PHE A 142 6.06 4.34 -1.24
N MET A 143 6.99 3.66 -0.57
CA MET A 143 7.98 4.26 0.32
C MET A 143 9.38 3.85 -0.16
N ARG A 144 10.22 4.81 -0.49
CA ARG A 144 11.60 4.55 -0.89
C ARG A 144 12.52 4.60 0.33
N TYR A 145 13.18 3.50 0.59
CA TYR A 145 14.16 3.36 1.66
C TYR A 145 15.55 3.64 1.16
N ASP A 146 16.33 4.40 1.96
CA ASP A 146 17.74 4.67 1.73
C ASP A 146 18.59 3.97 2.82
N ASN A 147 19.53 3.13 2.39
CA ASN A 147 20.45 2.41 3.28
C ASN A 147 21.33 3.33 4.12
N ALA A 148 21.69 4.53 3.63
CA ALA A 148 22.58 5.46 4.34
C ALA A 148 21.86 6.15 5.49
N THR A 149 20.61 6.59 5.28
CA THR A 149 19.81 7.27 6.30
C THR A 149 19.01 6.30 7.17
N ARG A 150 18.86 5.04 6.74
CA ARG A 150 18.03 4.01 7.36
C ARG A 150 16.58 4.44 7.52
N SER A 151 16.06 5.20 6.58
CA SER A 151 14.69 5.70 6.61
C SER A 151 14.02 5.53 5.26
N MET A 152 12.70 5.40 5.28
CA MET A 152 11.88 5.42 4.08
C MET A 152 11.02 6.68 4.04
N LYS A 153 10.80 7.18 2.82
CA LYS A 153 9.98 8.36 2.54
C LYS A 153 8.99 8.02 1.45
N TYR A 154 7.86 8.70 1.47
CA TYR A 154 6.90 8.63 0.37
C TYR A 154 7.61 8.84 -0.98
N HIS A 155 7.26 8.03 -1.95
CA HIS A 155 7.85 8.04 -3.27
C HIS A 155 6.75 7.88 -4.34
N PRO A 156 6.40 8.92 -5.08
CA PRO A 156 5.47 8.81 -6.19
C PRO A 156 6.08 7.94 -7.31
N ASP A 157 5.28 7.06 -7.90
CA ASP A 157 5.72 6.23 -9.03
C ASP A 157 4.99 6.63 -10.30
N LYS A 158 5.76 7.01 -11.32
CA LYS A 158 5.23 7.52 -12.60
C LYS A 158 4.41 6.50 -13.38
N GLY A 159 4.71 5.21 -13.24
CA GLY A 159 3.92 4.17 -13.88
C GLY A 159 2.54 4.06 -13.26
N VAL A 160 2.44 4.18 -11.94
CA VAL A 160 1.15 4.21 -11.22
C VAL A 160 0.38 5.50 -11.51
N GLU A 161 1.05 6.65 -11.54
CA GLU A 161 0.44 7.93 -11.92
C GLU A 161 -0.17 7.83 -13.33
N ALA A 162 0.56 7.28 -14.30
CA ALA A 162 0.07 7.07 -15.67
C ALA A 162 -1.19 6.17 -15.74
N VAL A 163 -1.31 5.15 -14.88
CA VAL A 163 -2.52 4.33 -14.79
C VAL A 163 -3.73 5.17 -14.41
N TYR A 164 -3.58 6.05 -13.40
CA TYR A 164 -4.68 6.92 -12.95
C TYR A 164 -5.03 8.00 -13.97
N GLU A 165 -4.06 8.48 -14.74
CA GLU A 165 -4.28 9.47 -15.81
C GLU A 165 -5.01 8.87 -17.02
N GLU A 166 -4.72 7.62 -17.38
CA GLU A 166 -5.32 6.95 -18.53
C GLU A 166 -6.70 6.33 -18.25
N LYS A 167 -7.02 6.02 -16.99
CA LYS A 167 -8.29 5.35 -16.67
C LYS A 167 -9.49 6.27 -16.98
N SER A 168 -10.53 5.69 -17.57
CA SER A 168 -11.82 6.38 -17.69
C SER A 168 -12.42 6.65 -16.31
N PRO A 169 -13.14 7.77 -16.11
CA PRO A 169 -13.80 8.08 -14.83
C PRO A 169 -14.78 7.00 -14.33
N SER A 170 -15.37 6.22 -15.24
CA SER A 170 -16.31 5.15 -14.92
C SER A 170 -15.63 3.79 -14.64
N VAL A 171 -14.29 3.73 -14.69
CA VAL A 171 -13.52 2.52 -14.47
C VAL A 171 -12.73 2.67 -13.17
N GLU A 172 -12.88 1.72 -12.27
CA GLU A 172 -12.04 1.64 -11.09
C GLU A 172 -10.80 0.78 -11.36
N CYS A 173 -9.71 1.01 -10.63
CA CYS A 173 -8.53 0.18 -10.74
C CYS A 173 -8.01 -0.24 -9.37
N SER A 174 -7.58 -1.49 -9.30
CA SER A 174 -6.85 -2.05 -8.15
C SER A 174 -5.51 -2.60 -8.62
N PHE A 175 -4.61 -2.83 -7.69
CA PHE A 175 -3.28 -3.35 -7.97
C PHE A 175 -3.11 -4.70 -7.27
N ALA A 176 -2.43 -5.66 -7.93
CA ALA A 176 -2.02 -6.90 -7.30
C ALA A 176 -0.48 -6.92 -7.27
N LEU A 177 0.07 -6.93 -6.06
CA LEU A 177 1.50 -6.95 -5.85
C LEU A 177 2.07 -8.35 -6.07
N PRO A 178 3.28 -8.49 -6.65
CA PRO A 178 3.83 -9.79 -6.98
C PRO A 178 4.32 -10.55 -5.74
N ARG A 179 3.78 -11.74 -5.48
CA ARG A 179 4.39 -12.69 -4.55
C ARG A 179 5.64 -13.34 -5.15
N SER A 180 5.69 -13.46 -6.48
CA SER A 180 6.84 -13.93 -7.23
C SER A 180 7.02 -13.07 -8.47
N GLY A 181 8.28 -12.85 -8.88
CA GLY A 181 8.57 -11.90 -9.95
C GLY A 181 8.72 -10.48 -9.41
N LYS A 182 8.47 -9.47 -10.26
CA LYS A 182 8.67 -8.06 -9.90
C LYS A 182 7.59 -7.13 -10.44
N ASP A 183 6.81 -7.57 -11.42
CA ASP A 183 5.82 -6.76 -12.11
C ASP A 183 4.52 -6.69 -11.33
N ILE A 184 3.84 -5.54 -11.34
CA ILE A 184 2.53 -5.34 -10.70
C ILE A 184 1.45 -5.58 -11.76
N ILE A 185 0.38 -6.28 -11.38
CA ILE A 185 -0.81 -6.41 -12.21
C ILE A 185 -1.78 -5.29 -11.83
N VAL A 186 -2.20 -4.50 -12.82
CA VAL A 186 -3.28 -3.53 -12.69
C VAL A 186 -4.57 -4.20 -13.15
N VAL A 187 -5.57 -4.23 -12.30
CA VAL A 187 -6.89 -4.77 -12.61
C VAL A 187 -7.86 -3.61 -12.75
N PHE A 188 -8.41 -3.42 -13.96
CA PHE A 188 -9.46 -2.45 -14.23
C PHE A 188 -10.82 -3.12 -14.12
N TRP A 189 -11.75 -2.44 -13.48
CA TRP A 189 -13.10 -2.90 -13.19
C TRP A 189 -14.09 -1.95 -13.83
N ASP A 190 -14.91 -2.43 -14.75
CA ASP A 190 -16.01 -1.64 -15.31
C ASP A 190 -17.22 -1.65 -14.35
N GLU A 191 -18.22 -0.85 -14.68
CA GLU A 191 -19.47 -0.72 -13.91
C GLU A 191 -20.27 -2.03 -13.75
N ASN A 192 -20.00 -3.04 -14.58
CA ASN A 192 -20.60 -4.37 -14.53
C ASN A 192 -19.72 -5.38 -13.78
N GLY A 193 -18.60 -4.94 -13.22
CA GLY A 193 -17.63 -5.79 -12.53
C GLY A 193 -16.77 -6.67 -13.45
N LYS A 194 -16.76 -6.39 -14.78
CA LYS A 194 -15.86 -7.06 -15.71
C LYS A 194 -14.44 -6.55 -15.51
N LYS A 195 -13.50 -7.50 -15.50
CA LYS A 195 -12.08 -7.23 -15.29
C LYS A 195 -11.31 -7.20 -16.60
N THR A 196 -10.40 -6.25 -16.69
CA THR A 196 -9.31 -6.27 -17.67
C THR A 196 -7.99 -6.01 -16.96
N GLU A 197 -6.90 -6.60 -17.43
CA GLU A 197 -5.62 -6.54 -16.76
C GLU A 197 -4.56 -5.93 -17.65
N LYS A 198 -3.69 -5.13 -17.06
CA LYS A 198 -2.44 -4.65 -17.64
C LYS A 198 -1.29 -4.89 -16.68
N ILE A 199 -0.07 -4.79 -17.16
CA ILE A 199 1.13 -5.07 -16.37
C ILE A 199 1.98 -3.81 -16.28
N LEU A 200 2.28 -3.40 -15.05
CA LEU A 200 3.33 -2.42 -14.77
C LEU A 200 4.66 -3.17 -14.65
N LYS A 201 5.59 -2.84 -15.54
CA LYS A 201 6.90 -3.48 -15.63
C LYS A 201 7.91 -2.85 -14.68
N TRP A 202 8.56 -3.66 -13.86
CA TRP A 202 9.67 -3.22 -13.02
C TRP A 202 10.92 -2.92 -13.86
N ASN A 203 11.47 -1.71 -13.76
CA ASN A 203 12.65 -1.26 -14.51
C ASN A 203 13.95 -1.19 -13.67
N GLY A 204 13.89 -1.63 -12.41
CA GLY A 204 15.03 -1.56 -11.49
C GLY A 204 14.97 -0.40 -10.49
N HIS A 205 14.10 0.59 -10.68
CA HIS A 205 13.96 1.75 -9.79
C HIS A 205 12.51 2.13 -9.50
N GLY A 206 11.58 1.74 -10.37
CA GLY A 206 10.16 2.00 -10.31
C GLY A 206 9.46 1.23 -11.42
N PHE A 207 8.26 1.65 -11.76
CA PHE A 207 7.42 0.96 -12.73
C PHE A 207 7.22 1.78 -14.01
N SER A 208 6.99 1.07 -15.11
CA SER A 208 6.54 1.63 -16.39
C SER A 208 5.27 0.93 -16.83
N TYR A 209 4.38 1.73 -17.36
CA TYR A 209 3.06 1.33 -17.87
C TYR A 209 3.05 1.20 -19.38
#